data_c0cb8e14331abc8275ff0b9ccb02ab9e
#
_entry.id   c0cb8e14331abc8275ff0b9ccb02ab9e
#
_cell.length_a   1.000
_cell.length_b   1.000
_cell.length_c   1.000
_cell.angle_alpha   90.00
_cell.angle_beta   90.00
_cell.angle_gamma   90.00
#
_symmetry.space_group_name_H-M   'P 1'
#
loop_
_entity.id
_entity.type
_entity.pdbx_description
1 polymer ?
#
loop_
_entity_poly.entity_id
_entity_poly.type
_entity_poly.pdbx_seq_one_letter_code
_entity_poly.pdbx_strand_id
1 'polypeptide(L)'
;MKYGRFTALVLALNLVFDGVAFAGHNNDIEINSDRNFANNETITSDKRTIVGSGVTITIAPDAELRLINNNTTNDQASVVETGLTGASDIAFNGGKLILRREGDGVIIRANGGTTSALTFNTESTLLNGTASRGIDADKSSAVDFADGFTLNLDRSGSTTGRDVVGLRLAKRAHLNTTFADVKLTAGDSDSSLTGIILDDGVFSANKLN
;
A
#
# COMPACT_ATOMS: atom_id res chain seq x y z
N MET A 1 41.94 10.32 49.37
CA MET A 1 41.71 9.75 48.02
C MET A 1 40.30 10.10 47.57
N LYS A 2 40.17 11.01 46.57
CA LYS A 2 38.86 11.40 46.02
C LYS A 2 38.61 10.60 44.75
N TYR A 3 37.56 9.77 44.74
CA TYR A 3 37.12 9.07 43.51
C TYR A 3 36.26 10.00 42.68
N GLY A 4 36.79 10.40 41.53
CA GLY A 4 36.00 11.13 40.51
C GLY A 4 34.98 10.21 39.83
N ARG A 5 33.70 10.62 39.78
CA ARG A 5 32.65 9.98 39.03
C ARG A 5 32.81 10.38 37.56
N PHE A 6 33.07 9.41 36.67
CA PHE A 6 32.97 9.59 35.24
C PHE A 6 31.51 9.44 34.81
N THR A 7 30.90 10.52 34.35
CA THR A 7 29.59 10.48 33.70
C THR A 7 29.86 10.20 32.21
N ALA A 8 29.45 9.02 31.74
CA ALA A 8 29.51 8.70 30.32
C ALA A 8 28.37 9.44 29.62
N LEU A 9 28.74 10.39 28.75
CA LEU A 9 27.81 11.07 27.85
C LEU A 9 27.60 10.14 26.63
N VAL A 10 26.44 9.49 26.57
CA VAL A 10 26.05 8.74 25.36
C VAL A 10 25.54 9.74 24.35
N LEU A 11 26.38 10.07 23.38
CA LEU A 11 26.00 10.86 22.20
C LEU A 11 25.29 9.93 21.22
N ALA A 12 23.98 10.01 21.13
CA ALA A 12 23.21 9.34 20.08
C ALA A 12 23.49 10.06 18.75
N LEU A 13 24.35 9.48 17.94
CA LEU A 13 24.64 9.95 16.59
C LEU A 13 23.50 9.47 15.68
N ASN A 14 22.53 10.32 15.38
CA ASN A 14 21.60 10.08 14.29
C ASN A 14 22.34 10.23 12.96
N LEU A 15 22.84 9.13 12.43
CA LEU A 15 23.34 9.07 11.07
C LEU A 15 22.13 9.09 10.13
N VAL A 16 21.79 10.26 9.62
CA VAL A 16 20.96 10.39 8.43
C VAL A 16 21.82 9.93 7.26
N PHE A 17 21.60 8.72 6.78
CA PHE A 17 22.13 8.32 5.48
C PHE A 17 21.29 9.03 4.43
N ASP A 18 21.85 10.08 3.83
CA ASP A 18 21.34 10.61 2.57
C ASP A 18 21.52 9.51 1.52
N GLY A 19 20.42 8.77 1.27
CA GLY A 19 20.37 7.78 0.19
C GLY A 19 20.57 8.50 -1.14
N VAL A 20 21.45 7.94 -1.96
CA VAL A 20 21.72 8.40 -3.33
C VAL A 20 20.40 8.55 -4.08
N ALA A 21 20.04 9.78 -4.38
CA ALA A 21 18.83 10.09 -5.13
C ALA A 21 18.99 9.55 -6.57
N PHE A 22 18.22 8.53 -6.91
CA PHE A 22 17.99 8.19 -8.31
C PHE A 22 17.11 9.29 -8.92
N ALA A 23 17.73 10.13 -9.74
CA ALA A 23 17.07 11.22 -10.42
C ALA A 23 15.98 10.66 -11.37
N GLY A 24 14.71 11.05 -11.16
CA GLY A 24 13.67 10.87 -12.16
C GLY A 24 12.23 10.75 -11.67
N HIS A 25 11.95 10.21 -10.46
CA HIS A 25 10.58 9.96 -10.00
C HIS A 25 10.30 10.37 -8.54
N ASN A 26 11.27 10.93 -7.83
CA ASN A 26 11.11 11.26 -6.40
C ASN A 26 10.03 12.31 -6.09
N ASN A 27 9.67 13.16 -7.06
CA ASN A 27 8.62 14.17 -6.86
C ASN A 27 7.20 13.58 -6.91
N ASP A 28 7.06 12.34 -7.39
CA ASP A 28 5.78 11.65 -7.53
C ASP A 28 5.47 10.70 -6.37
N ILE A 29 6.37 10.58 -5.38
CA ILE A 29 6.24 9.69 -4.22
C ILE A 29 6.30 10.52 -2.94
N GLU A 30 5.38 10.25 -1.98
CA GLU A 30 5.33 10.95 -0.68
C GLU A 30 6.28 10.33 0.35
N ILE A 31 6.29 8.99 0.45
CA ILE A 31 7.11 8.22 1.38
C ILE A 31 8.08 7.36 0.57
N ASN A 32 9.37 7.69 0.63
CA ASN A 32 10.45 7.03 -0.10
C ASN A 32 11.57 6.51 0.80
N SER A 33 11.34 6.45 2.11
CA SER A 33 12.28 5.93 3.11
C SER A 33 11.52 5.34 4.29
N ASP A 34 12.18 4.50 5.06
CA ASP A 34 11.61 3.86 6.25
C ASP A 34 11.04 4.87 7.24
N ARG A 35 9.87 4.55 7.81
CA ARG A 35 9.17 5.40 8.79
C ARG A 35 8.58 4.59 9.94
N ASN A 36 8.59 5.19 11.13
CA ASN A 36 7.95 4.66 12.33
C ASN A 36 6.84 5.62 12.78
N PHE A 37 5.64 5.08 12.98
CA PHE A 37 4.46 5.80 13.43
C PHE A 37 4.11 5.32 14.85
N ALA A 38 4.39 6.16 15.86
CA ALA A 38 4.16 5.83 17.26
C ALA A 38 2.72 6.12 17.72
N ASN A 39 1.98 6.92 16.96
CA ASN A 39 0.60 7.35 17.28
C ASN A 39 -0.26 7.27 16.02
N ASN A 40 -1.57 7.50 16.19
CA ASN A 40 -2.47 7.65 15.06
C ASN A 40 -2.02 8.81 14.16
N GLU A 41 -1.89 8.53 12.87
CA GLU A 41 -1.47 9.52 11.88
C GLU A 41 -2.26 9.39 10.58
N THR A 42 -2.48 10.52 9.92
CA THR A 42 -3.11 10.59 8.60
C THR A 42 -2.20 11.36 7.66
N ILE A 43 -1.80 10.72 6.58
CA ILE A 43 -1.06 11.34 5.47
C ILE A 43 -1.99 11.42 4.28
N THR A 44 -2.23 12.63 3.79
CA THR A 44 -2.99 12.88 2.57
C THR A 44 -2.07 13.47 1.52
N SER A 45 -2.10 12.91 0.31
CA SER A 45 -1.25 13.34 -0.79
C SER A 45 -2.00 13.32 -2.12
N ASP A 46 -1.66 14.27 -2.99
CA ASP A 46 -2.08 14.34 -4.39
C ASP A 46 -1.00 13.84 -5.36
N LYS A 47 0.10 13.32 -4.85
CA LYS A 47 1.16 12.73 -5.65
C LYS A 47 0.67 11.47 -6.37
N ARG A 48 1.40 11.02 -7.37
CA ARG A 48 1.08 9.79 -8.08
C ARG A 48 0.99 8.59 -7.12
N THR A 49 1.90 8.52 -6.14
CA THR A 49 1.98 7.41 -5.19
C THR A 49 2.33 7.93 -3.80
N ILE A 50 1.74 7.36 -2.76
CA ILE A 50 2.13 7.71 -1.38
C ILE A 50 3.35 6.89 -0.97
N VAL A 51 3.33 5.57 -1.09
CA VAL A 51 4.45 4.70 -0.68
C VAL A 51 5.06 4.04 -1.91
N GLY A 52 6.33 4.34 -2.15
CA GLY A 52 7.13 3.73 -3.22
C GLY A 52 7.96 2.54 -2.75
N SER A 53 8.71 1.95 -3.66
CA SER A 53 9.54 0.76 -3.44
C SER A 53 10.67 0.97 -2.42
N GLY A 54 11.05 -0.09 -1.72
CA GLY A 54 12.20 -0.10 -0.81
C GLY A 54 11.94 0.53 0.55
N VAL A 55 10.68 0.52 1.01
CA VAL A 55 10.27 1.19 2.24
C VAL A 55 9.70 0.18 3.24
N THR A 56 10.15 0.29 4.50
CA THR A 56 9.53 -0.37 5.65
C THR A 56 8.80 0.65 6.50
N ILE A 57 7.51 0.42 6.72
CA ILE A 57 6.67 1.22 7.59
C ILE A 57 6.33 0.41 8.82
N THR A 58 6.66 0.95 9.99
CA THR A 58 6.32 0.33 11.28
C THR A 58 5.29 1.20 11.99
N ILE A 59 4.17 0.60 12.38
CA ILE A 59 3.07 1.22 13.11
C ILE A 59 3.09 0.64 14.52
N ALA A 60 3.11 1.48 15.54
CA ALA A 60 3.07 0.99 16.92
C ALA A 60 1.79 0.17 17.18
N PRO A 61 1.82 -0.82 18.08
CA PRO A 61 0.62 -1.50 18.52
C PRO A 61 -0.44 -0.48 18.97
N ASP A 62 -1.71 -0.76 18.67
CA ASP A 62 -2.87 0.11 18.94
C ASP A 62 -2.89 1.45 18.17
N ALA A 63 -1.85 1.82 17.42
CA ALA A 63 -1.85 2.98 16.55
C ALA A 63 -2.51 2.66 15.20
N GLU A 64 -3.05 3.71 14.54
CA GLU A 64 -3.66 3.64 13.23
C GLU A 64 -2.97 4.60 12.25
N LEU A 65 -2.47 4.07 11.14
CA LEU A 65 -1.94 4.86 10.04
C LEU A 65 -2.96 4.91 8.90
N ARG A 66 -3.32 6.12 8.47
CA ARG A 66 -4.17 6.36 7.30
C ARG A 66 -3.35 7.00 6.19
N LEU A 67 -3.30 6.36 5.03
CA LEU A 67 -2.69 6.89 3.82
C LEU A 67 -3.81 7.16 2.80
N ILE A 68 -4.02 8.43 2.46
CA ILE A 68 -5.11 8.88 1.60
C ILE A 68 -4.53 9.52 0.35
N ASN A 69 -4.68 8.87 -0.80
CA ASN A 69 -4.34 9.48 -2.08
C ASN A 69 -5.59 10.12 -2.69
N ASN A 70 -5.58 11.45 -2.80
CA ASN A 70 -6.67 12.26 -3.35
C ASN A 70 -6.37 12.82 -4.75
N ASN A 71 -5.40 12.27 -5.46
CA ASN A 71 -5.09 12.67 -6.84
C ASN A 71 -6.21 12.24 -7.80
N THR A 72 -7.14 13.12 -8.11
CA THR A 72 -8.28 12.84 -9.01
C THR A 72 -7.94 13.01 -10.49
N THR A 73 -6.77 13.53 -10.83
CA THR A 73 -6.37 13.86 -12.20
C THR A 73 -5.57 12.76 -12.90
N ASN A 74 -5.01 11.81 -12.13
CA ASN A 74 -4.17 10.74 -12.66
C ASN A 74 -4.80 9.37 -12.36
N ASP A 75 -5.34 8.72 -13.39
CA ASP A 75 -5.90 7.36 -13.30
C ASP A 75 -4.86 6.27 -13.07
N GLN A 76 -3.57 6.61 -13.17
CA GLN A 76 -2.46 5.73 -12.81
C GLN A 76 -2.00 5.91 -11.35
N ALA A 77 -2.62 6.84 -10.60
CA ALA A 77 -2.23 7.04 -9.22
C ALA A 77 -2.62 5.86 -8.32
N SER A 78 -1.79 5.62 -7.30
CA SER A 78 -1.94 4.54 -6.33
C SER A 78 -1.66 5.04 -4.91
N VAL A 79 -2.06 4.27 -3.90
CA VAL A 79 -1.61 4.55 -2.52
C VAL A 79 -0.25 3.89 -2.30
N VAL A 80 -0.10 2.63 -2.72
CA VAL A 80 1.14 1.86 -2.61
C VAL A 80 1.49 1.31 -3.98
N GLU A 81 2.75 1.47 -4.40
CA GLU A 81 3.21 0.95 -5.69
C GLU A 81 4.65 0.42 -5.61
N THR A 82 4.85 -0.85 -5.99
CA THR A 82 6.17 -1.42 -6.21
C THR A 82 6.63 -1.19 -7.66
N GLY A 83 7.95 -1.18 -7.88
CA GLY A 83 8.53 -1.13 -9.22
C GLY A 83 8.70 0.27 -9.82
N LEU A 84 8.42 1.34 -9.08
CA LEU A 84 8.64 2.71 -9.56
C LEU A 84 10.13 3.09 -9.63
N THR A 85 10.93 2.60 -8.70
CA THR A 85 12.36 2.94 -8.54
C THR A 85 13.26 1.71 -8.66
N GLY A 86 12.75 0.62 -9.22
CA GLY A 86 13.45 -0.67 -9.29
C GLY A 86 12.73 -1.74 -8.48
N ALA A 87 13.29 -2.95 -8.50
CA ALA A 87 12.76 -4.08 -7.75
C ALA A 87 13.18 -3.95 -6.29
N SER A 88 12.23 -3.67 -5.41
CA SER A 88 12.46 -3.63 -3.97
C SER A 88 11.16 -3.81 -3.19
N ASP A 89 11.30 -4.41 -2.03
CA ASP A 89 10.18 -4.77 -1.17
C ASP A 89 9.57 -3.55 -0.50
N ILE A 90 8.27 -3.65 -0.18
CA ILE A 90 7.58 -2.75 0.73
C ILE A 90 7.00 -3.58 1.85
N ALA A 91 7.23 -3.18 3.09
CA ALA A 91 6.68 -3.84 4.26
C ALA A 91 5.90 -2.88 5.16
N PHE A 92 4.72 -3.30 5.61
CA PHE A 92 3.96 -2.64 6.65
C PHE A 92 3.89 -3.59 7.86
N ASN A 93 4.31 -3.12 9.02
CA ASN A 93 4.38 -3.92 10.24
C ASN A 93 3.67 -3.25 11.40
N GLY A 94 3.00 -4.04 12.24
CA GLY A 94 2.35 -3.62 13.49
C GLY A 94 0.94 -3.07 13.28
N GLY A 95 0.46 -2.22 14.13
CA GLY A 95 -0.81 -1.55 14.24
C GLY A 95 -1.87 -1.67 13.13
N LYS A 96 -2.76 -0.71 13.03
CA LYS A 96 -3.85 -0.71 12.04
C LYS A 96 -3.47 0.13 10.82
N LEU A 97 -3.78 -0.37 9.62
CA LEU A 97 -3.48 0.31 8.37
C LEU A 97 -4.76 0.57 7.56
N ILE A 98 -4.95 1.81 7.13
CA ILE A 98 -6.01 2.21 6.22
C ILE A 98 -5.38 2.81 4.97
N LEU A 99 -5.62 2.20 3.83
CA LEU A 99 -5.22 2.69 2.51
C LEU A 99 -6.46 3.17 1.77
N ARG A 100 -6.53 4.46 1.45
CA ARG A 100 -7.67 5.07 0.79
C ARG A 100 -7.27 5.75 -0.51
N ARG A 101 -8.00 5.47 -1.58
CA ARG A 101 -7.81 6.10 -2.88
C ARG A 101 -9.10 6.80 -3.31
N GLU A 102 -9.00 8.11 -3.57
CA GLU A 102 -10.09 8.90 -4.12
C GLU A 102 -9.91 9.08 -5.65
N GLY A 103 -11.03 8.98 -6.38
CA GLY A 103 -11.01 9.03 -7.85
C GLY A 103 -10.49 7.75 -8.50
N ASP A 104 -10.36 7.76 -9.80
CA ASP A 104 -9.87 6.62 -10.59
C ASP A 104 -8.43 6.23 -10.21
N GLY A 105 -8.07 4.99 -10.48
CA GLY A 105 -6.75 4.45 -10.17
C GLY A 105 -6.82 3.17 -9.33
N VAL A 106 -5.77 2.91 -8.57
CA VAL A 106 -5.57 1.65 -7.86
C VAL A 106 -5.21 1.93 -6.40
N ILE A 107 -5.69 1.15 -5.45
CA ILE A 107 -5.21 1.29 -4.07
C ILE A 107 -3.81 0.70 -3.96
N ILE A 108 -3.61 -0.56 -4.37
CA ILE A 108 -2.31 -1.24 -4.34
C ILE A 108 -1.95 -1.67 -5.74
N ARG A 109 -0.77 -1.24 -6.21
CA ARG A 109 -0.17 -1.70 -7.46
C ARG A 109 1.14 -2.43 -7.18
N ALA A 110 1.19 -3.72 -7.54
CA ALA A 110 2.37 -4.53 -7.42
C ALA A 110 2.85 -4.97 -8.82
N ASN A 111 3.89 -4.32 -9.35
CA ASN A 111 4.39 -4.58 -10.71
C ASN A 111 5.91 -4.69 -10.82
N GLY A 112 6.60 -4.83 -9.69
CA GLY A 112 8.06 -4.85 -9.61
C GLY A 112 8.74 -6.16 -10.04
N GLY A 113 7.97 -7.18 -10.41
CA GLY A 113 8.49 -8.48 -10.81
C GLY A 113 8.81 -9.40 -9.62
N THR A 114 9.52 -10.51 -9.88
CA THR A 114 9.79 -11.58 -8.88
C THR A 114 10.65 -11.14 -7.69
N THR A 115 11.29 -9.99 -7.78
CA THR A 115 12.16 -9.45 -6.74
C THR A 115 11.50 -8.38 -5.91
N SER A 116 10.18 -8.17 -6.06
CA SER A 116 9.41 -7.20 -5.28
C SER A 116 8.29 -7.90 -4.54
N ALA A 117 8.37 -7.92 -3.22
CA ALA A 117 7.32 -8.36 -2.33
C ALA A 117 6.66 -7.16 -1.67
N LEU A 118 5.34 -7.25 -1.50
CA LEU A 118 4.54 -6.29 -0.75
C LEU A 118 3.89 -7.04 0.41
N THR A 119 4.35 -6.76 1.62
CA THR A 119 3.99 -7.52 2.82
C THR A 119 3.22 -6.64 3.81
N PHE A 120 2.10 -7.15 4.29
CA PHE A 120 1.24 -6.52 5.30
C PHE A 120 1.17 -7.41 6.55
N ASN A 121 2.03 -7.12 7.53
CA ASN A 121 2.08 -7.75 8.85
C ASN A 121 1.42 -6.82 9.88
N THR A 122 0.22 -6.35 9.61
CA THR A 122 -0.52 -5.38 10.42
C THR A 122 -1.65 -6.06 11.16
N GLU A 123 -2.07 -5.53 12.31
CA GLU A 123 -3.21 -6.03 13.09
C GLU A 123 -4.51 -6.03 12.28
N SER A 124 -4.67 -5.06 11.39
CA SER A 124 -5.76 -5.01 10.42
C SER A 124 -5.38 -4.15 9.22
N THR A 125 -5.86 -4.53 8.04
CA THR A 125 -5.71 -3.74 6.81
C THR A 125 -7.06 -3.46 6.19
N LEU A 126 -7.41 -2.17 6.03
CA LEU A 126 -8.60 -1.71 5.32
C LEU A 126 -8.18 -0.97 4.04
N LEU A 127 -8.66 -1.47 2.91
CA LEU A 127 -8.52 -0.86 1.60
C LEU A 127 -9.87 -0.25 1.22
N ASN A 128 -9.96 1.06 1.00
CA ASN A 128 -11.24 1.68 0.69
C ASN A 128 -11.13 2.90 -0.25
N GLY A 129 -12.27 3.41 -0.68
CA GLY A 129 -12.38 4.63 -1.48
C GLY A 129 -13.17 4.46 -2.75
N THR A 130 -12.93 5.36 -3.71
CA THR A 130 -13.62 5.42 -4.99
C THR A 130 -12.75 4.96 -6.17
N ALA A 131 -11.67 4.25 -5.89
CA ALA A 131 -10.77 3.67 -6.90
C ALA A 131 -11.52 2.75 -7.88
N SER A 132 -11.02 2.67 -9.11
CA SER A 132 -11.52 1.69 -10.08
C SER A 132 -10.97 0.27 -9.81
N ARG A 133 -9.87 0.15 -9.06
CA ARG A 133 -9.28 -1.13 -8.67
C ARG A 133 -8.80 -1.12 -7.23
N GLY A 134 -9.00 -2.24 -6.53
CA GLY A 134 -8.45 -2.44 -5.20
C GLY A 134 -6.97 -2.83 -5.27
N ILE A 135 -6.69 -4.05 -5.73
CA ILE A 135 -5.34 -4.58 -5.89
C ILE A 135 -5.11 -4.97 -7.34
N ASP A 136 -4.03 -4.47 -7.93
CA ASP A 136 -3.58 -4.81 -9.27
C ASP A 136 -2.13 -5.32 -9.19
N ALA A 137 -1.94 -6.63 -9.29
CA ALA A 137 -0.64 -7.27 -9.23
C ALA A 137 -0.29 -7.91 -10.58
N ASP A 138 0.95 -7.71 -11.03
CA ASP A 138 1.45 -8.12 -12.35
C ASP A 138 2.91 -8.60 -12.25
N LYS A 139 3.41 -9.26 -13.29
CA LYS A 139 4.83 -9.60 -13.49
C LYS A 139 5.45 -10.44 -12.36
N SER A 140 4.75 -11.46 -11.91
CA SER A 140 5.22 -12.35 -10.83
C SER A 140 5.47 -11.65 -9.48
N SER A 141 4.87 -10.48 -9.24
CA SER A 141 4.92 -9.81 -7.94
C SER A 141 4.21 -10.64 -6.87
N ALA A 142 4.68 -10.55 -5.64
CA ALA A 142 4.05 -11.17 -4.47
C ALA A 142 3.37 -10.10 -3.61
N VAL A 143 2.14 -10.39 -3.15
CA VAL A 143 1.40 -9.57 -2.20
C VAL A 143 0.91 -10.48 -1.08
N ASP A 144 1.33 -10.23 0.14
CA ASP A 144 1.06 -11.07 1.30
C ASP A 144 0.41 -10.26 2.43
N PHE A 145 -0.76 -10.74 2.90
CA PHE A 145 -1.46 -10.20 4.06
C PHE A 145 -1.47 -11.27 5.16
N ALA A 146 -0.72 -11.06 6.24
CA ALA A 146 -0.59 -12.04 7.33
C ALA A 146 -1.94 -12.29 8.03
N ASP A 147 -2.68 -11.22 8.38
CA ASP A 147 -3.95 -11.31 9.11
C ASP A 147 -5.19 -11.06 8.25
N GLY A 148 -4.99 -10.86 6.94
CA GLY A 148 -6.06 -10.61 6.00
C GLY A 148 -6.32 -9.13 5.72
N PHE A 149 -7.36 -8.86 4.91
CA PHE A 149 -7.76 -7.51 4.55
C PHE A 149 -9.27 -7.39 4.30
N THR A 150 -9.77 -6.17 4.46
CA THR A 150 -11.09 -5.77 3.98
C THR A 150 -10.91 -4.78 2.82
N LEU A 151 -11.59 -5.02 1.70
CA LEU A 151 -11.65 -4.12 0.55
C LEU A 151 -13.07 -3.59 0.37
N ASN A 152 -13.23 -2.27 0.38
CA ASN A 152 -14.50 -1.61 0.12
C ASN A 152 -14.34 -0.51 -0.93
N LEU A 153 -14.71 -0.79 -2.18
CA LEU A 153 -14.75 0.20 -3.25
C LEU A 153 -16.18 0.66 -3.45
N ASP A 154 -16.44 1.94 -3.18
CA ASP A 154 -17.75 2.55 -3.32
C ASP A 154 -17.69 3.69 -4.36
N ARG A 155 -18.22 3.42 -5.54
CA ARG A 155 -18.34 4.38 -6.63
C ARG A 155 -19.77 4.86 -6.87
N SER A 156 -20.66 4.68 -5.90
CA SER A 156 -22.08 5.06 -6.01
C SER A 156 -22.31 6.53 -6.40
N GLY A 157 -21.35 7.41 -6.11
CA GLY A 157 -21.37 8.83 -6.54
C GLY A 157 -20.63 9.13 -7.85
N SER A 158 -20.07 8.12 -8.53
CA SER A 158 -19.32 8.33 -9.78
C SER A 158 -20.26 8.37 -10.98
N THR A 159 -20.04 9.34 -11.86
CA THR A 159 -20.75 9.47 -13.15
C THR A 159 -19.89 8.95 -14.33
N THR A 160 -18.70 8.45 -14.07
CA THR A 160 -17.85 7.86 -15.08
C THR A 160 -18.13 6.36 -15.13
N GLY A 161 -18.69 5.87 -16.24
CA GLY A 161 -19.01 4.45 -16.48
C GLY A 161 -17.76 3.56 -16.54
N ARG A 162 -16.97 3.53 -15.46
CA ARG A 162 -15.77 2.68 -15.37
C ARG A 162 -16.04 1.43 -14.56
N ASP A 163 -15.51 0.32 -15.05
CA ASP A 163 -15.54 -0.95 -14.34
C ASP A 163 -14.85 -0.86 -12.98
N VAL A 164 -15.41 -1.56 -12.00
CA VAL A 164 -14.85 -1.70 -10.65
C VAL A 164 -14.33 -3.11 -10.50
N VAL A 165 -13.04 -3.23 -10.23
CA VAL A 165 -12.36 -4.52 -10.06
C VAL A 165 -11.78 -4.59 -8.65
N GLY A 166 -12.17 -5.61 -7.88
CA GLY A 166 -11.61 -5.85 -6.56
C GLY A 166 -10.14 -6.22 -6.64
N LEU A 167 -9.84 -7.36 -7.22
CA LEU A 167 -8.49 -7.92 -7.35
C LEU A 167 -8.23 -8.27 -8.80
N ARG A 168 -7.07 -7.86 -9.34
CA ARG A 168 -6.55 -8.34 -10.62
C ARG A 168 -5.15 -8.89 -10.41
N LEU A 169 -4.95 -10.16 -10.72
CA LEU A 169 -3.66 -10.85 -10.64
C LEU A 169 -3.31 -11.38 -12.03
N ALA A 170 -2.21 -10.90 -12.59
CA ALA A 170 -1.80 -11.24 -13.95
C ALA A 170 -0.33 -11.66 -14.02
N LYS A 171 0.02 -12.36 -15.10
CA LYS A 171 1.40 -12.74 -15.44
C LYS A 171 2.17 -13.33 -14.25
N ARG A 172 1.59 -14.36 -13.63
CA ARG A 172 2.13 -15.12 -12.50
C ARG A 172 2.29 -14.31 -11.20
N ALA A 173 1.54 -13.22 -11.04
CA ALA A 173 1.47 -12.56 -9.74
C ALA A 173 0.77 -13.44 -8.71
N HIS A 174 1.17 -13.31 -7.44
CA HIS A 174 0.63 -14.08 -6.33
C HIS A 174 0.04 -13.14 -5.28
N LEU A 175 -1.14 -13.47 -4.76
CA LEU A 175 -1.69 -12.85 -3.56
C LEU A 175 -2.03 -13.95 -2.56
N ASN A 176 -1.43 -13.88 -1.38
CA ASN A 176 -1.72 -14.77 -0.27
C ASN A 176 -2.34 -13.99 0.89
N THR A 177 -3.34 -14.58 1.53
CA THR A 177 -4.00 -13.98 2.68
C THR A 177 -4.68 -15.05 3.53
N THR A 178 -4.85 -14.79 4.82
CA THR A 178 -5.68 -15.64 5.68
C THR A 178 -7.17 -15.35 5.47
N PHE A 179 -7.50 -14.09 5.21
CA PHE A 179 -8.88 -13.64 5.08
C PHE A 179 -8.96 -12.50 4.05
N ALA A 180 -10.00 -12.52 3.22
CA ALA A 180 -10.36 -11.41 2.34
C ALA A 180 -11.88 -11.16 2.40
N ASP A 181 -12.27 -9.92 2.68
CA ASP A 181 -13.65 -9.43 2.58
C ASP A 181 -13.70 -8.35 1.49
N VAL A 182 -14.47 -8.60 0.42
CA VAL A 182 -14.48 -7.77 -0.78
C VAL A 182 -15.88 -7.25 -1.04
N LYS A 183 -16.06 -5.94 -0.89
CA LYS A 183 -17.31 -5.24 -1.20
C LYS A 183 -17.11 -4.22 -2.30
N LEU A 184 -17.86 -4.34 -3.38
CA LEU A 184 -17.82 -3.44 -4.54
C LEU A 184 -19.19 -2.83 -4.79
N THR A 185 -19.21 -1.51 -5.06
CA THR A 185 -20.42 -0.77 -5.44
C THR A 185 -20.14 0.04 -6.70
N ALA A 186 -20.95 -0.13 -7.74
CA ALA A 186 -20.85 0.65 -8.97
C ALA A 186 -21.63 1.97 -8.86
N GLY A 187 -21.25 2.96 -9.69
CA GLY A 187 -21.87 4.28 -9.72
C GLY A 187 -23.07 4.37 -10.66
N ASP A 188 -22.99 3.78 -11.83
CA ASP A 188 -24.03 3.81 -12.83
C ASP A 188 -24.30 2.43 -13.44
N SER A 189 -25.36 2.34 -14.27
CA SER A 189 -25.81 1.07 -14.87
C SER A 189 -24.85 0.49 -15.90
N ASP A 190 -23.92 1.28 -16.40
CA ASP A 190 -23.00 0.88 -17.47
C ASP A 190 -21.66 0.36 -16.92
N SER A 191 -21.46 0.45 -15.61
CA SER A 191 -20.25 -0.06 -14.95
C SER A 191 -20.40 -1.53 -14.58
N SER A 192 -19.39 -2.33 -14.91
CA SER A 192 -19.32 -3.72 -14.44
C SER A 192 -18.65 -3.83 -13.07
N LEU A 193 -19.06 -4.82 -12.29
CA LEU A 193 -18.44 -5.18 -11.01
C LEU A 193 -17.77 -6.54 -11.18
N THR A 194 -16.47 -6.59 -10.95
CA THR A 194 -15.70 -7.83 -10.97
C THR A 194 -14.94 -8.01 -9.67
N GLY A 195 -15.27 -9.05 -8.92
CA GLY A 195 -14.59 -9.34 -7.66
C GLY A 195 -13.12 -9.68 -7.86
N ILE A 196 -12.83 -10.71 -8.65
CA ILE A 196 -11.47 -11.22 -8.87
C ILE A 196 -11.26 -11.54 -10.35
N ILE A 197 -10.14 -11.07 -10.90
CA ILE A 197 -9.63 -11.43 -12.22
C ILE A 197 -8.31 -12.17 -12.05
N LEU A 198 -8.22 -13.39 -12.55
CA LEU A 198 -6.97 -14.17 -12.61
C LEU A 198 -6.59 -14.36 -14.08
N ASP A 199 -5.50 -13.70 -14.51
CA ASP A 199 -4.90 -13.80 -15.83
C ASP A 199 -3.47 -14.35 -15.68
N ASP A 200 -3.37 -15.68 -15.55
CA ASP A 200 -2.12 -16.38 -15.18
C ASP A 200 -1.59 -15.92 -13.80
N GLY A 201 -2.49 -15.58 -12.88
CA GLY A 201 -2.18 -15.20 -11.49
C GLY A 201 -2.70 -16.23 -10.49
N VAL A 202 -2.24 -16.15 -9.24
CA VAL A 202 -2.64 -17.06 -8.16
C VAL A 202 -3.19 -16.23 -6.99
N PHE A 203 -4.40 -16.56 -6.55
CA PHE A 203 -5.00 -16.06 -5.33
C PHE A 203 -5.19 -17.21 -4.33
N SER A 204 -4.67 -17.03 -3.13
CA SER A 204 -4.78 -18.00 -2.04
C SER A 204 -5.36 -17.31 -0.80
N ALA A 205 -6.48 -17.80 -0.31
CA ALA A 205 -7.10 -17.34 0.92
C ALA A 205 -7.72 -18.50 1.69
N ASN A 206 -7.64 -18.47 3.02
CA ASN A 206 -8.35 -19.46 3.85
C ASN A 206 -9.85 -19.17 3.90
N LYS A 207 -10.23 -17.88 3.78
CA LYS A 207 -11.62 -17.44 3.75
C LYS A 207 -11.79 -16.24 2.82
N LEU A 208 -12.80 -16.29 1.97
CA LEU A 208 -13.25 -15.21 1.10
C LEU A 208 -14.74 -14.93 1.34
N ASN A 209 -15.10 -13.66 1.56
CA ASN A 209 -16.47 -13.18 1.66
C ASN A 209 -16.78 -12.21 0.52
#